data_6c8e77c831fc3fd80dde634955bfdb8c
#
_entry.id   6c8e77c831fc3fd80dde634955bfdb8c
#
_cell.length_a   1.000
_cell.length_b   1.000
_cell.length_c   1.000
_cell.angle_alpha   90.00
_cell.angle_beta   90.00
_cell.angle_gamma   90.00
#
_symmetry.space_group_name_H-M   'P 1'
#
loop_
_entity.id
_entity.type
_entity.pdbx_description
1 polymer ?
#
loop_
_entity_poly.entity_id
_entity_poly.type
_entity_poly.pdbx_seq_one_letter_code
_entity_poly.pdbx_strand_id
1 'polypeptide(L)'
;EQERVSGLRFKAGIFSNLTHDHLDYHKTFAEYLRCKKLFFDNLPSDAFAITNIDDRNGLVMVQNTKAKVVTYSCRSMADHTCRIVEQSFEGMLLRIDGRESWSCLIGQHNAYNLLALYTTAVSLGADPEEVLVAMSTLRPAPGRLENMKGPKDISVIIDYAHTPDALENVLKTLREIAPDRELICLFGCGGDRDRTKRPEMGQIAQKLADRIIVTADNSRTEKTADIMADIKAGMDLNGRSRSLFIQDREEAIRTAVMIAGPGA
;
A
#
# COMPACT_ATOMS: atom_id res chain seq x y z
N GLU A 1 22.48 -0.25 7.43
CA GLU A 1 23.73 -0.61 6.71
C GLU A 1 24.36 0.57 5.96
N GLN A 2 23.56 1.43 5.31
CA GLN A 2 24.07 2.55 4.52
C GLN A 2 24.34 3.81 5.38
N GLU A 3 24.16 3.72 6.67
CA GLU A 3 24.41 4.79 7.67
C GLU A 3 23.81 6.16 7.33
N ARG A 4 22.77 6.19 6.47
CA ARG A 4 22.12 7.43 6.00
C ARG A 4 21.54 8.30 7.12
N VAL A 5 21.31 7.71 8.28
CA VAL A 5 20.74 8.36 9.47
C VAL A 5 21.75 8.44 10.62
N SER A 6 23.03 8.18 10.34
CA SER A 6 24.11 8.27 11.32
C SER A 6 24.18 9.68 11.90
N GLY A 7 24.29 9.79 13.22
CA GLY A 7 24.32 11.07 13.95
C GLY A 7 22.93 11.68 14.23
N LEU A 8 21.84 11.14 13.72
CA LEU A 8 20.49 11.58 14.09
C LEU A 8 20.03 10.91 15.38
N ARG A 9 19.35 11.68 16.24
CA ARG A 9 18.66 11.17 17.43
C ARG A 9 17.17 11.22 17.22
N PHE A 10 16.54 10.05 17.17
CA PHE A 10 15.11 9.94 16.93
C PHE A 10 14.30 9.93 18.23
N LYS A 11 13.20 10.67 18.26
CA LYS A 11 12.23 10.65 19.37
C LYS A 11 11.21 9.52 19.26
N ALA A 12 10.99 9.01 18.05
CA ALA A 12 10.13 7.86 17.81
C ALA A 12 10.63 7.05 16.62
N GLY A 13 10.43 5.74 16.66
CA GLY A 13 10.53 4.82 15.55
C GLY A 13 9.18 4.15 15.33
N ILE A 14 8.75 4.07 14.07
CA ILE A 14 7.45 3.49 13.72
C ILE A 14 7.68 2.28 12.83
N PHE A 15 7.14 1.13 13.23
CA PHE A 15 7.07 -0.08 12.42
C PHE A 15 5.65 -0.31 11.91
N SER A 16 5.47 -0.25 10.60
CA SER A 16 4.16 -0.48 9.94
C SER A 16 3.99 -1.93 9.51
N ASN A 17 4.86 -2.41 8.66
CA ASN A 17 4.87 -3.79 8.16
C ASN A 17 6.22 -4.14 7.54
N LEU A 18 6.43 -5.44 7.28
CA LEU A 18 7.58 -5.95 6.55
C LEU A 18 7.15 -7.02 5.57
N THR A 19 7.10 -6.67 4.27
CA THR A 19 6.78 -7.57 3.17
C THR A 19 8.01 -7.87 2.32
N HIS A 20 7.88 -8.79 1.36
CA HIS A 20 8.95 -9.13 0.42
C HIS A 20 9.28 -7.95 -0.50
N ASP A 21 10.37 -7.24 -0.18
CA ASP A 21 10.95 -6.19 -1.02
C ASP A 21 12.47 -6.11 -0.77
N HIS A 22 13.22 -5.53 -1.71
CA HIS A 22 14.68 -5.33 -1.58
C HIS A 22 15.52 -6.61 -1.31
N LEU A 23 15.04 -7.79 -1.70
CA LEU A 23 15.79 -9.04 -1.56
C LEU A 23 16.97 -9.14 -2.53
N ASP A 24 16.97 -8.36 -3.59
CA ASP A 24 18.12 -8.12 -4.47
C ASP A 24 19.33 -7.59 -3.69
N TYR A 25 19.11 -6.74 -2.68
CA TYR A 25 20.15 -6.17 -1.82
C TYR A 25 20.45 -7.05 -0.59
N HIS A 26 19.41 -7.48 0.15
CA HIS A 26 19.56 -8.18 1.43
C HIS A 26 19.73 -9.70 1.33
N LYS A 27 19.63 -10.30 0.12
CA LYS A 27 19.75 -11.74 -0.18
C LYS A 27 18.75 -12.65 0.56
N THR A 28 18.42 -12.36 1.83
CA THR A 28 17.46 -13.13 2.64
C THR A 28 16.52 -12.22 3.42
N PHE A 29 15.31 -12.70 3.66
CA PHE A 29 14.33 -11.99 4.49
C PHE A 29 14.82 -11.80 5.94
N ALA A 30 15.54 -12.78 6.48
CA ALA A 30 16.11 -12.70 7.82
C ALA A 30 17.11 -11.55 7.97
N GLU A 31 17.98 -11.35 6.97
CA GLU A 31 18.93 -10.24 6.95
C GLU A 31 18.21 -8.89 6.80
N TYR A 32 17.18 -8.82 5.95
CA TYR A 32 16.35 -7.62 5.80
C TYR A 32 15.66 -7.25 7.13
N LEU A 33 15.04 -8.24 7.80
CA LEU A 33 14.44 -8.07 9.13
C LEU A 33 15.47 -7.56 10.15
N ARG A 34 16.64 -8.22 10.20
CA ARG A 34 17.73 -7.85 11.11
C ARG A 34 18.18 -6.40 10.90
N CYS A 35 18.37 -5.98 9.66
CA CYS A 35 18.78 -4.61 9.33
C CYS A 35 17.73 -3.56 9.74
N LYS A 36 16.45 -3.86 9.55
CA LYS A 36 15.36 -2.98 10.01
C LYS A 36 15.29 -2.92 11.53
N LYS A 37 15.46 -4.06 12.20
CA LYS A 37 15.43 -4.18 13.66
C LYS A 37 16.53 -3.37 14.34
N LEU A 38 17.72 -3.26 13.76
CA LEU A 38 18.82 -2.45 14.29
C LEU A 38 18.43 -0.99 14.58
N PHE A 39 17.50 -0.43 13.80
CA PHE A 39 17.00 0.92 14.05
C PHE A 39 16.27 1.00 15.40
N PHE A 40 15.40 0.02 15.71
CA PHE A 40 14.64 -0.03 16.96
C PHE A 40 15.53 -0.39 18.14
N ASP A 41 16.49 -1.31 17.97
CA ASP A 41 17.45 -1.70 19.01
C ASP A 41 18.34 -0.52 19.46
N ASN A 42 18.59 0.44 18.56
CA ASN A 42 19.42 1.62 18.83
C ASN A 42 18.62 2.88 19.23
N LEU A 43 17.28 2.78 19.38
CA LEU A 43 16.51 3.90 19.89
C LEU A 43 16.89 4.21 21.33
N PRO A 44 17.04 5.50 21.71
CA PRO A 44 17.33 5.87 23.09
C PRO A 44 16.15 5.58 24.03
N SER A 45 16.41 5.41 25.32
CA SER A 45 15.40 5.06 26.33
C SER A 45 14.31 6.12 26.52
N ASP A 46 14.57 7.36 26.10
CA ASP A 46 13.61 8.48 26.13
C ASP A 46 12.80 8.60 24.81
N ALA A 47 12.96 7.64 23.89
CA ALA A 47 12.20 7.57 22.66
C ALA A 47 11.02 6.60 22.75
N PHE A 48 10.16 6.59 21.72
CA PHE A 48 9.07 5.64 21.54
C PHE A 48 9.39 4.65 20.41
N ALA A 49 9.10 3.37 20.64
CA ALA A 49 9.11 2.32 19.63
C ALA A 49 7.65 1.92 19.34
N ILE A 50 7.08 2.51 18.28
CA ILE A 50 5.69 2.32 17.92
C ILE A 50 5.60 1.17 16.93
N THR A 51 4.79 0.15 17.24
CA THR A 51 4.77 -1.09 16.45
C THR A 51 3.37 -1.59 16.12
N ASN A 52 3.19 -1.99 14.86
CA ASN A 52 2.00 -2.71 14.39
C ASN A 52 2.07 -4.17 14.81
N ILE A 53 1.21 -4.59 15.74
CA ILE A 53 1.17 -5.98 16.23
C ILE A 53 0.36 -6.91 15.33
N ASP A 54 -0.33 -6.40 14.31
CA ASP A 54 -1.00 -7.23 13.30
C ASP A 54 0.00 -7.76 12.25
N ASP A 55 1.20 -7.14 12.13
CA ASP A 55 2.31 -7.73 11.38
C ASP A 55 3.03 -8.76 12.27
N ARG A 56 3.27 -9.96 11.71
CA ARG A 56 3.94 -11.07 12.42
C ARG A 56 5.31 -10.71 12.99
N ASN A 57 5.98 -9.70 12.42
CA ASN A 57 7.30 -9.23 12.86
C ASN A 57 7.20 -8.05 13.83
N GLY A 58 6.00 -7.53 14.10
CA GLY A 58 5.80 -6.32 14.89
C GLY A 58 6.44 -6.40 16.28
N LEU A 59 6.15 -7.44 17.05
CA LEU A 59 6.73 -7.66 18.38
C LEU A 59 8.22 -8.00 18.31
N VAL A 60 8.65 -8.75 17.29
CA VAL A 60 10.06 -9.08 17.07
C VAL A 60 10.89 -7.82 16.84
N MET A 61 10.32 -6.86 16.09
CA MET A 61 11.00 -5.61 15.76
C MET A 61 11.40 -4.81 16.99
N VAL A 62 10.58 -4.82 18.04
CA VAL A 62 10.80 -4.03 19.27
C VAL A 62 11.33 -4.84 20.45
N GLN A 63 11.65 -6.13 20.25
CA GLN A 63 12.00 -7.08 21.33
C GLN A 63 13.20 -6.63 22.20
N ASN A 64 14.21 -5.98 21.59
CA ASN A 64 15.44 -5.60 22.28
C ASN A 64 15.59 -4.08 22.47
N THR A 65 14.57 -3.32 22.13
CA THR A 65 14.63 -1.85 22.25
C THR A 65 14.69 -1.41 23.69
N LYS A 66 15.37 -0.31 23.96
CA LYS A 66 15.36 0.39 25.25
C LYS A 66 14.28 1.48 25.30
N ALA A 67 13.68 1.79 24.16
CA ALA A 67 12.64 2.80 24.04
C ALA A 67 11.33 2.31 24.66
N LYS A 68 10.42 3.25 24.97
CA LYS A 68 9.07 2.93 25.41
C LYS A 68 8.29 2.32 24.25
N VAL A 69 7.90 1.05 24.38
CA VAL A 69 7.09 0.36 23.36
C VAL A 69 5.64 0.84 23.45
N VAL A 70 5.06 1.19 22.29
CA VAL A 70 3.64 1.51 22.12
C VAL A 70 3.12 0.70 20.95
N THR A 71 2.08 -0.08 21.19
CA THR A 71 1.48 -0.99 20.21
C THR A 71 0.27 -0.36 19.53
N TYR A 72 0.06 -0.70 18.26
CA TYR A 72 -1.17 -0.36 17.57
C TYR A 72 -1.68 -1.51 16.69
N SER A 73 -3.01 -1.57 16.49
CA SER A 73 -3.65 -2.64 15.76
C SER A 73 -5.01 -2.21 15.18
N CYS A 74 -5.33 -2.73 14.01
CA CYS A 74 -6.68 -2.65 13.44
C CYS A 74 -7.50 -3.94 13.66
N ARG A 75 -6.90 -5.01 14.23
CA ARG A 75 -7.52 -6.34 14.37
C ARG A 75 -7.55 -6.85 15.80
N SER A 76 -6.55 -6.50 16.59
CA SER A 76 -6.31 -7.04 17.93
C SER A 76 -6.37 -5.96 19.00
N MET A 77 -6.37 -6.35 20.27
CA MET A 77 -6.21 -5.40 21.38
C MET A 77 -4.76 -4.88 21.39
N ALA A 78 -4.60 -3.57 21.50
CA ALA A 78 -3.33 -2.85 21.52
C ALA A 78 -3.48 -1.58 22.37
N ASP A 79 -2.38 -0.84 22.59
CA ASP A 79 -2.45 0.46 23.26
C ASP A 79 -3.33 1.46 22.50
N HIS A 80 -3.25 1.42 21.14
CA HIS A 80 -4.13 2.17 20.26
C HIS A 80 -4.78 1.26 19.22
N THR A 81 -6.07 1.46 18.97
CA THR A 81 -6.84 0.62 18.06
C THR A 81 -7.62 1.45 17.03
N CYS A 82 -7.82 0.87 15.84
CA CYS A 82 -8.63 1.47 14.80
C CYS A 82 -9.54 0.43 14.14
N ARG A 83 -10.74 0.84 13.75
CA ARG A 83 -11.63 0.06 12.89
C ARG A 83 -12.21 0.96 11.81
N ILE A 84 -12.31 0.44 10.58
CA ILE A 84 -13.09 1.07 9.54
C ILE A 84 -14.57 0.77 9.86
N VAL A 85 -15.36 1.81 10.03
CA VAL A 85 -16.82 1.71 10.27
C VAL A 85 -17.54 1.62 8.93
N GLU A 86 -17.18 2.50 7.99
CA GLU A 86 -17.65 2.52 6.61
C GLU A 86 -16.58 3.11 5.70
N GLN A 87 -16.64 2.78 4.40
CA GLN A 87 -15.77 3.40 3.40
C GLN A 87 -16.48 3.53 2.04
N SER A 88 -16.07 4.56 1.31
CA SER A 88 -16.52 4.85 -0.04
C SER A 88 -15.35 5.43 -0.85
N PHE A 89 -15.58 5.78 -2.13
CA PHE A 89 -14.54 6.48 -2.91
C PHE A 89 -14.24 7.90 -2.42
N GLU A 90 -15.11 8.50 -1.61
CA GLU A 90 -14.92 9.82 -1.03
C GLU A 90 -14.09 9.80 0.25
N GLY A 91 -13.98 8.63 0.91
CA GLY A 91 -13.24 8.49 2.15
C GLY A 91 -13.71 7.34 3.02
N MET A 92 -13.27 7.32 4.26
CA MET A 92 -13.68 6.32 5.26
C MET A 92 -13.97 6.96 6.62
N LEU A 93 -14.97 6.43 7.32
CA LEU A 93 -15.22 6.68 8.72
C LEU A 93 -14.42 5.68 9.56
N LEU A 94 -13.54 6.18 10.37
CA LEU A 94 -12.72 5.40 11.28
C LEU A 94 -13.22 5.54 12.72
N ARG A 95 -13.10 4.46 13.50
CA ARG A 95 -13.22 4.52 14.96
C ARG A 95 -11.85 4.24 15.57
N ILE A 96 -11.20 5.28 16.10
CA ILE A 96 -9.87 5.24 16.70
C ILE A 96 -10.03 5.45 18.21
N ASP A 97 -9.63 4.46 19.02
CA ASP A 97 -9.77 4.44 20.48
C ASP A 97 -11.19 4.84 20.96
N GLY A 98 -12.20 4.32 20.24
CA GLY A 98 -13.62 4.58 20.54
C GLY A 98 -14.17 5.88 19.98
N ARG A 99 -13.36 6.77 19.41
CA ARG A 99 -13.79 8.05 18.78
C ARG A 99 -13.93 7.89 17.28
N GLU A 100 -14.95 8.51 16.71
CA GLU A 100 -15.18 8.49 15.26
C GLU A 100 -14.51 9.71 14.60
N SER A 101 -13.84 9.44 13.48
CA SER A 101 -13.17 10.47 12.67
C SER A 101 -13.29 10.11 11.20
N TRP A 102 -13.67 11.08 10.38
CA TRP A 102 -13.67 10.95 8.92
C TRP A 102 -12.27 11.19 8.35
N SER A 103 -11.93 10.46 7.29
CA SER A 103 -10.72 10.67 6.50
C SER A 103 -11.02 10.56 5.02
N CYS A 104 -10.42 11.43 4.20
CA CYS A 104 -10.48 11.32 2.74
C CYS A 104 -9.56 10.24 2.17
N LEU A 105 -8.72 9.62 3.00
CA LEU A 105 -7.92 8.46 2.61
C LEU A 105 -8.80 7.21 2.65
N ILE A 106 -8.57 6.27 1.74
CA ILE A 106 -9.34 5.03 1.63
C ILE A 106 -8.44 3.81 1.75
N GLY A 107 -9.02 2.68 2.14
CA GLY A 107 -8.38 1.38 2.20
C GLY A 107 -7.72 1.04 3.53
N GLN A 108 -7.70 -0.26 3.82
CA GLN A 108 -7.18 -0.82 5.08
C GLN A 108 -5.75 -0.36 5.39
N HIS A 109 -4.87 -0.29 4.38
CA HIS A 109 -3.49 0.17 4.59
C HIS A 109 -3.41 1.62 5.05
N ASN A 110 -4.32 2.50 4.59
CA ASN A 110 -4.40 3.88 5.08
C ASN A 110 -5.00 3.96 6.48
N ALA A 111 -5.89 3.05 6.89
CA ALA A 111 -6.32 2.96 8.28
C ALA A 111 -5.13 2.66 9.21
N TYR A 112 -4.23 1.72 8.83
CA TYR A 112 -2.98 1.48 9.55
C TYR A 112 -2.06 2.70 9.57
N ASN A 113 -1.90 3.39 8.44
CA ASN A 113 -1.05 4.59 8.35
C ASN A 113 -1.57 5.71 9.26
N LEU A 114 -2.88 5.96 9.23
CA LEU A 114 -3.55 6.95 10.08
C LEU A 114 -3.45 6.59 11.56
N LEU A 115 -3.63 5.32 11.91
CA LEU A 115 -3.47 4.86 13.29
C LEU A 115 -2.03 5.00 13.76
N ALA A 116 -1.04 4.69 12.92
CA ALA A 116 0.38 4.90 13.24
C ALA A 116 0.70 6.39 13.46
N LEU A 117 0.13 7.29 12.63
CA LEU A 117 0.25 8.72 12.78
C LEU A 117 -0.37 9.19 14.10
N TYR A 118 -1.62 8.79 14.38
CA TYR A 118 -2.33 9.10 15.62
C TYR A 118 -1.53 8.63 16.84
N THR A 119 -1.14 7.36 16.86
CA THR A 119 -0.34 6.76 17.94
C THR A 119 0.94 7.54 18.19
N THR A 120 1.61 7.96 17.10
CA THR A 120 2.85 8.75 17.21
C THR A 120 2.60 10.12 17.80
N ALA A 121 1.61 10.86 17.29
CA ALA A 121 1.31 12.21 17.75
C ALA A 121 0.91 12.22 19.23
N VAL A 122 0.03 11.31 19.64
CA VAL A 122 -0.41 11.17 21.04
C VAL A 122 0.74 10.75 21.96
N SER A 123 1.58 9.82 21.51
CA SER A 123 2.79 9.43 22.27
C SER A 123 3.77 10.59 22.47
N LEU A 124 3.81 11.54 21.55
CA LEU A 124 4.63 12.75 21.64
C LEU A 124 3.96 13.89 22.42
N GLY A 125 2.75 13.66 22.95
CA GLY A 125 2.04 14.59 23.84
C GLY A 125 1.00 15.48 23.16
N ALA A 126 0.64 15.20 21.90
CA ALA A 126 -0.45 15.91 21.23
C ALA A 126 -1.83 15.51 21.83
N ASP A 127 -2.78 16.44 21.84
CA ASP A 127 -4.14 16.16 22.26
C ASP A 127 -4.83 15.24 21.25
N PRO A 128 -5.46 14.13 21.70
CA PRO A 128 -6.10 13.16 20.81
C PRO A 128 -7.17 13.76 19.89
N GLU A 129 -7.99 14.69 20.38
CA GLU A 129 -9.06 15.30 19.58
C GLU A 129 -8.47 16.23 18.50
N GLU A 130 -7.46 17.02 18.84
CA GLU A 130 -6.76 17.88 17.88
C GLU A 130 -6.09 17.04 16.76
N VAL A 131 -5.51 15.88 17.12
CA VAL A 131 -4.92 14.95 16.14
C VAL A 131 -5.99 14.42 15.19
N LEU A 132 -7.16 13.99 15.70
CA LEU A 132 -8.25 13.49 14.86
C LEU A 132 -8.79 14.58 13.92
N VAL A 133 -8.94 15.80 14.39
CA VAL A 133 -9.33 16.95 13.55
C VAL A 133 -8.29 17.22 12.47
N ALA A 134 -6.99 17.23 12.80
CA ALA A 134 -5.94 17.41 11.81
C ALA A 134 -5.93 16.28 10.78
N MET A 135 -6.12 15.03 11.20
CA MET A 135 -6.18 13.87 10.31
C MET A 135 -7.35 13.93 9.33
N SER A 136 -8.49 14.50 9.70
CA SER A 136 -9.66 14.64 8.82
C SER A 136 -9.41 15.59 7.63
N THR A 137 -8.40 16.43 7.71
CA THR A 137 -8.04 17.38 6.65
C THR A 137 -7.01 16.80 5.65
N LEU A 138 -6.42 15.63 5.96
CA LEU A 138 -5.42 15.01 5.11
C LEU A 138 -6.02 14.60 3.76
N ARG A 139 -5.24 14.80 2.71
CA ARG A 139 -5.57 14.38 1.35
C ARG A 139 -4.59 13.30 0.90
N PRO A 140 -5.00 12.40 -0.01
CA PRO A 140 -4.07 11.45 -0.61
C PRO A 140 -2.90 12.18 -1.27
N ALA A 141 -1.70 11.63 -1.13
CA ALA A 141 -0.60 12.09 -1.95
C ALA A 141 -0.89 11.74 -3.43
N PRO A 142 -0.42 12.55 -4.40
CA PRO A 142 -0.60 12.24 -5.81
C PRO A 142 -0.15 10.81 -6.14
N GLY A 143 -0.98 10.07 -6.87
CA GLY A 143 -0.72 8.66 -7.21
C GLY A 143 -0.80 7.68 -6.04
N ARG A 144 -1.55 7.98 -4.98
CA ARG A 144 -1.81 7.07 -3.86
C ARG A 144 -3.32 6.93 -3.63
N LEU A 145 -3.94 5.95 -4.28
CA LEU A 145 -5.40 5.79 -4.36
C LEU A 145 -6.10 7.14 -4.69
N GLU A 146 -5.49 7.91 -5.56
CA GLU A 146 -6.02 9.17 -6.02
C GLU A 146 -7.24 8.92 -6.91
N ASN A 147 -8.41 9.41 -6.47
CA ASN A 147 -9.67 9.23 -7.17
C ASN A 147 -9.99 10.42 -8.06
N MET A 148 -10.25 10.16 -9.33
CA MET A 148 -10.72 11.12 -10.31
C MET A 148 -12.02 10.63 -10.95
N LYS A 149 -12.98 11.52 -11.15
CA LYS A 149 -14.21 11.20 -11.88
C LYS A 149 -13.97 11.32 -13.38
N GLY A 150 -14.26 10.25 -14.09
CA GLY A 150 -14.25 10.21 -15.54
C GLY A 150 -15.64 10.42 -16.16
N PRO A 151 -15.75 10.33 -17.49
CA PRO A 151 -17.03 10.37 -18.19
C PRO A 151 -17.88 9.14 -17.83
N LYS A 152 -19.19 9.21 -18.02
CA LYS A 152 -20.16 8.11 -17.76
C LYS A 152 -20.13 7.57 -16.31
N ASP A 153 -19.83 8.42 -15.34
CA ASP A 153 -19.69 8.04 -13.92
C ASP A 153 -18.59 7.00 -13.65
N ILE A 154 -17.56 6.95 -14.50
CA ILE A 154 -16.39 6.11 -14.32
C ILE A 154 -15.54 6.70 -13.18
N SER A 155 -15.09 5.85 -12.24
CA SER A 155 -14.08 6.23 -11.25
C SER A 155 -12.70 5.81 -11.74
N VAL A 156 -11.78 6.75 -11.88
CA VAL A 156 -10.39 6.48 -12.25
C VAL A 156 -9.52 6.60 -11.01
N ILE A 157 -8.91 5.49 -10.61
CA ILE A 157 -8.04 5.43 -9.44
C ILE A 157 -6.59 5.33 -9.91
N ILE A 158 -5.77 6.28 -9.45
CA ILE A 158 -4.33 6.30 -9.73
C ILE A 158 -3.57 5.85 -8.48
N ASP A 159 -2.75 4.82 -8.63
CA ASP A 159 -1.90 4.32 -7.54
C ASP A 159 -0.48 3.98 -8.02
N TYR A 160 0.47 4.11 -7.11
CA TYR A 160 1.89 3.81 -7.35
C TYR A 160 2.23 2.33 -7.10
N ALA A 161 1.24 1.45 -6.95
CA ALA A 161 1.45 0.03 -6.72
C ALA A 161 2.36 -0.58 -7.81
N HIS A 162 3.51 -1.11 -7.39
CA HIS A 162 4.52 -1.68 -8.28
C HIS A 162 5.10 -3.00 -7.76
N THR A 163 4.48 -3.56 -6.74
CA THR A 163 4.77 -4.87 -6.16
C THR A 163 3.51 -5.74 -6.14
N PRO A 164 3.61 -7.08 -6.09
CA PRO A 164 2.47 -7.97 -5.96
C PRO A 164 1.55 -7.61 -4.81
N ASP A 165 2.07 -7.46 -3.60
CA ASP A 165 1.29 -7.10 -2.40
C ASP A 165 0.57 -5.76 -2.55
N ALA A 166 1.25 -4.74 -3.12
CA ALA A 166 0.64 -3.42 -3.31
C ALA A 166 -0.51 -3.49 -4.32
N LEU A 167 -0.32 -4.18 -5.46
CA LEU A 167 -1.37 -4.37 -6.46
C LEU A 167 -2.56 -5.13 -5.88
N GLU A 168 -2.31 -6.20 -5.12
CA GLU A 168 -3.36 -6.99 -4.47
C GLU A 168 -4.17 -6.13 -3.49
N ASN A 169 -3.49 -5.34 -2.66
CA ASN A 169 -4.14 -4.47 -1.67
C ASN A 169 -5.01 -3.40 -2.33
N VAL A 170 -4.53 -2.76 -3.41
CA VAL A 170 -5.31 -1.78 -4.15
C VAL A 170 -6.56 -2.42 -4.76
N LEU A 171 -6.42 -3.53 -5.49
CA LEU A 171 -7.55 -4.18 -6.15
C LEU A 171 -8.57 -4.72 -5.15
N LYS A 172 -8.13 -5.28 -4.01
CA LYS A 172 -9.03 -5.70 -2.92
C LYS A 172 -9.79 -4.51 -2.33
N THR A 173 -9.09 -3.41 -2.04
CA THR A 173 -9.72 -2.19 -1.52
C THR A 173 -10.82 -1.68 -2.46
N LEU A 174 -10.54 -1.62 -3.76
CA LEU A 174 -11.52 -1.15 -4.75
C LEU A 174 -12.71 -2.11 -4.85
N ARG A 175 -12.47 -3.42 -4.80
CA ARG A 175 -13.54 -4.43 -4.80
C ARG A 175 -14.40 -4.39 -3.54
N GLU A 176 -13.82 -4.09 -2.37
CA GLU A 176 -14.56 -3.91 -1.11
C GLU A 176 -15.44 -2.66 -1.14
N ILE A 177 -14.94 -1.55 -1.71
CA ILE A 177 -15.68 -0.28 -1.82
C ILE A 177 -16.84 -0.40 -2.83
N ALA A 178 -16.62 -1.11 -3.95
CA ALA A 178 -17.57 -1.19 -5.04
C ALA A 178 -17.64 -2.64 -5.58
N PRO A 179 -18.26 -3.57 -4.84
CA PRO A 179 -18.25 -5.01 -5.18
C PRO A 179 -18.93 -5.32 -6.51
N ASP A 180 -19.94 -4.55 -6.90
CA ASP A 180 -20.76 -4.77 -8.10
C ASP A 180 -20.30 -3.97 -9.33
N ARG A 181 -19.29 -3.11 -9.19
CA ARG A 181 -18.76 -2.32 -10.32
C ARG A 181 -17.73 -3.11 -11.12
N GLU A 182 -17.71 -2.89 -12.43
CA GLU A 182 -16.67 -3.43 -13.30
C GLU A 182 -15.31 -2.84 -12.90
N LEU A 183 -14.33 -3.69 -12.62
CA LEU A 183 -12.97 -3.28 -12.24
C LEU A 183 -12.00 -3.57 -13.38
N ILE A 184 -11.49 -2.51 -14.01
CA ILE A 184 -10.49 -2.57 -15.07
C ILE A 184 -9.12 -2.25 -14.47
N CYS A 185 -8.20 -3.21 -14.48
CA CYS A 185 -6.83 -3.03 -14.00
C CYS A 185 -5.89 -2.72 -15.17
N LEU A 186 -5.36 -1.49 -15.21
CA LEU A 186 -4.33 -1.10 -16.16
C LEU A 186 -2.99 -0.97 -15.44
N PHE A 187 -1.99 -1.79 -15.80
CA PHE A 187 -0.68 -1.74 -15.15
C PHE A 187 0.45 -2.19 -16.08
N GLY A 188 1.67 -1.92 -15.65
CA GLY A 188 2.91 -2.41 -16.25
C GLY A 188 3.96 -2.66 -15.16
N CYS A 189 5.11 -3.18 -15.56
CA CYS A 189 6.25 -3.37 -14.68
C CYS A 189 7.48 -2.63 -15.21
N GLY A 190 8.30 -2.11 -14.31
CA GLY A 190 9.56 -1.48 -14.67
C GLY A 190 10.61 -2.51 -15.13
N GLY A 191 11.45 -2.11 -16.10
CA GLY A 191 12.63 -2.83 -16.51
C GLY A 191 13.79 -2.67 -15.52
N ASP A 192 14.82 -3.53 -15.63
CA ASP A 192 16.02 -3.57 -14.77
C ASP A 192 15.66 -3.64 -13.28
N ARG A 193 14.62 -4.42 -12.97
CA ARG A 193 14.11 -4.69 -11.63
C ARG A 193 13.84 -6.20 -11.48
N ASP A 194 13.43 -6.60 -10.28
CA ASP A 194 13.06 -7.97 -10.00
C ASP A 194 12.00 -8.48 -10.99
N ARG A 195 12.41 -9.46 -11.82
CA ARG A 195 11.55 -10.06 -12.85
C ARG A 195 10.56 -11.05 -12.27
N THR A 196 10.84 -11.63 -11.10
CA THR A 196 9.99 -12.67 -10.49
C THR A 196 8.61 -12.14 -10.12
N LYS A 197 8.49 -10.86 -9.80
CA LYS A 197 7.22 -10.21 -9.48
C LYS A 197 6.27 -10.08 -10.67
N ARG A 198 6.77 -10.09 -11.92
CA ARG A 198 5.97 -9.83 -13.12
C ARG A 198 4.86 -10.87 -13.32
N PRO A 199 5.14 -12.18 -13.31
CA PRO A 199 4.08 -13.19 -13.40
C PRO A 199 3.14 -13.17 -12.17
N GLU A 200 3.63 -12.88 -10.97
CA GLU A 200 2.79 -12.77 -9.77
C GLU A 200 1.77 -11.63 -9.90
N MET A 201 2.18 -10.47 -10.41
CA MET A 201 1.28 -9.34 -10.66
C MET A 201 0.23 -9.70 -11.72
N GLY A 202 0.61 -10.47 -12.76
CA GLY A 202 -0.34 -11.02 -13.73
C GLY A 202 -1.39 -11.93 -13.09
N GLN A 203 -0.98 -12.82 -12.18
CA GLN A 203 -1.89 -13.70 -11.42
C GLN A 203 -2.84 -12.91 -10.53
N ILE A 204 -2.36 -11.89 -9.84
CA ILE A 204 -3.18 -11.04 -8.97
C ILE A 204 -4.21 -10.28 -9.77
N ALA A 205 -3.79 -9.65 -10.89
CA ALA A 205 -4.68 -8.91 -11.74
C ALA A 205 -5.81 -9.80 -12.30
N GLN A 206 -5.50 -11.01 -12.80
CA GLN A 206 -6.53 -11.91 -13.31
C GLN A 206 -7.51 -12.43 -12.24
N LYS A 207 -7.06 -12.51 -10.98
CA LYS A 207 -7.90 -12.98 -9.87
C LYS A 207 -8.89 -11.91 -9.39
N LEU A 208 -8.50 -10.64 -9.43
CA LEU A 208 -9.22 -9.56 -8.74
C LEU A 208 -9.90 -8.56 -9.69
N ALA A 209 -9.43 -8.42 -10.94
CA ALA A 209 -10.01 -7.52 -11.93
C ALA A 209 -10.89 -8.26 -12.94
N ASP A 210 -11.91 -7.57 -13.46
CA ASP A 210 -12.80 -8.11 -14.49
C ASP A 210 -12.16 -8.00 -15.87
N ARG A 211 -11.45 -6.92 -16.16
CA ARG A 211 -10.64 -6.72 -17.35
C ARG A 211 -9.25 -6.24 -17.01
N ILE A 212 -8.29 -6.57 -17.85
CA ILE A 212 -6.88 -6.27 -17.62
C ILE A 212 -6.31 -5.60 -18.87
N ILE A 213 -5.52 -4.55 -18.67
CA ILE A 213 -4.72 -3.96 -19.72
C ILE A 213 -3.27 -3.92 -19.25
N VAL A 214 -2.43 -4.71 -19.91
CA VAL A 214 -0.99 -4.72 -19.65
C VAL A 214 -0.32 -3.76 -20.61
N THR A 215 0.48 -2.83 -20.08
CA THR A 215 1.10 -1.76 -20.88
C THR A 215 2.53 -1.48 -20.43
N ALA A 216 3.21 -0.54 -21.12
CA ALA A 216 4.51 -0.05 -20.68
C ALA A 216 4.41 0.67 -19.32
N ASP A 217 5.46 0.48 -18.54
CA ASP A 217 5.89 1.38 -17.49
C ASP A 217 7.30 1.88 -17.88
N ASN A 218 8.17 2.21 -16.95
CA ASN A 218 9.54 2.58 -17.26
C ASN A 218 10.37 1.32 -17.63
N SER A 219 10.47 1.03 -18.91
CA SER A 219 11.15 -0.17 -19.44
C SER A 219 12.67 -0.13 -19.31
N ARG A 220 13.28 1.04 -19.08
CA ARG A 220 14.74 1.25 -19.00
C ARG A 220 15.48 0.61 -20.20
N THR A 221 16.36 -0.37 -19.93
CA THR A 221 17.14 -1.06 -20.99
C THR A 221 16.43 -2.28 -21.56
N GLU A 222 15.37 -2.77 -20.92
CA GLU A 222 14.61 -3.93 -21.39
C GLU A 222 13.57 -3.55 -22.46
N LYS A 223 13.26 -4.49 -23.36
CA LYS A 223 12.17 -4.30 -24.33
C LYS A 223 10.81 -4.43 -23.62
N THR A 224 9.92 -3.46 -23.82
CA THR A 224 8.57 -3.50 -23.26
C THR A 224 7.83 -4.80 -23.57
N ALA A 225 7.99 -5.34 -24.78
CA ALA A 225 7.34 -6.58 -25.19
C ALA A 225 7.77 -7.78 -24.34
N ASP A 226 9.03 -7.84 -23.92
CA ASP A 226 9.55 -8.93 -23.08
C ASP A 226 8.99 -8.82 -21.64
N ILE A 227 8.92 -7.60 -21.11
CA ILE A 227 8.29 -7.34 -19.79
C ILE A 227 6.82 -7.77 -19.81
N MET A 228 6.08 -7.39 -20.86
CA MET A 228 4.68 -7.77 -21.02
C MET A 228 4.51 -9.28 -21.18
N ALA A 229 5.46 -9.97 -21.86
CA ALA A 229 5.47 -11.43 -21.96
C ALA A 229 5.69 -12.11 -20.60
N ASP A 230 6.57 -11.59 -19.76
CA ASP A 230 6.78 -12.08 -18.38
C ASP A 230 5.49 -11.94 -17.54
N ILE A 231 4.77 -10.80 -17.64
CA ILE A 231 3.48 -10.61 -16.96
C ILE A 231 2.45 -11.64 -17.48
N LYS A 232 2.35 -11.78 -18.80
CA LYS A 232 1.44 -12.72 -19.47
C LYS A 232 1.69 -14.17 -19.06
N ALA A 233 2.95 -14.54 -18.79
CA ALA A 233 3.32 -15.89 -18.38
C ALA A 233 2.66 -16.32 -17.06
N GLY A 234 2.35 -15.37 -16.17
CA GLY A 234 1.61 -15.61 -14.92
C GLY A 234 0.11 -15.80 -15.07
N MET A 235 -0.46 -15.55 -16.25
CA MET A 235 -1.90 -15.64 -16.52
C MET A 235 -2.26 -16.97 -17.17
N ASP A 236 -3.40 -17.55 -16.75
CA ASP A 236 -4.02 -18.69 -17.42
C ASP A 236 -4.77 -18.28 -18.71
N LEU A 237 -5.41 -19.23 -19.39
CA LEU A 237 -6.16 -18.97 -20.63
C LEU A 237 -7.33 -17.99 -20.40
N ASN A 238 -8.03 -18.11 -19.28
CA ASN A 238 -9.16 -17.22 -18.94
C ASN A 238 -8.66 -15.80 -18.65
N GLY A 239 -7.59 -15.66 -17.85
CA GLY A 239 -6.97 -14.37 -17.59
C GLY A 239 -6.52 -13.68 -18.88
N ARG A 240 -5.86 -14.42 -19.79
CA ARG A 240 -5.41 -13.90 -21.09
C ARG A 240 -6.58 -13.46 -22.00
N SER A 241 -7.70 -14.20 -22.00
CA SER A 241 -8.88 -13.86 -22.83
C SER A 241 -9.55 -12.55 -22.42
N ARG A 242 -9.37 -12.12 -21.16
CA ARG A 242 -9.89 -10.88 -20.59
C ARG A 242 -8.84 -9.75 -20.58
N SER A 243 -7.65 -9.99 -21.18
CA SER A 243 -6.52 -9.08 -21.13
C SER A 243 -6.23 -8.49 -22.51
N LEU A 244 -5.96 -7.19 -22.54
CA LEU A 244 -5.36 -6.49 -23.67
C LEU A 244 -3.89 -6.20 -23.39
N PHE A 245 -3.06 -6.27 -24.43
CA PHE A 245 -1.62 -6.02 -24.35
C PHE A 245 -1.27 -4.88 -25.31
N ILE A 246 -1.15 -3.66 -24.76
CA ILE A 246 -0.98 -2.43 -25.53
C ILE A 246 0.31 -1.77 -25.06
N GLN A 247 1.33 -1.69 -25.93
CA GLN A 247 2.64 -1.15 -25.54
C GLN A 247 2.59 0.34 -25.22
N ASP A 248 1.89 1.12 -26.04
CA ASP A 248 1.72 2.55 -25.82
C ASP A 248 0.79 2.80 -24.63
N ARG A 249 1.31 3.47 -23.58
CA ARG A 249 0.57 3.68 -22.34
C ARG A 249 -0.58 4.67 -22.53
N GLU A 250 -0.43 5.68 -23.38
CA GLU A 250 -1.49 6.64 -23.67
C GLU A 250 -2.65 5.95 -24.40
N GLU A 251 -2.34 5.13 -25.40
CA GLU A 251 -3.32 4.32 -26.11
C GLU A 251 -4.01 3.32 -25.15
N ALA A 252 -3.26 2.70 -24.25
CA ALA A 252 -3.80 1.80 -23.23
C ALA A 252 -4.81 2.52 -22.31
N ILE A 253 -4.50 3.73 -21.85
CA ILE A 253 -5.40 4.54 -21.01
C ILE A 253 -6.66 4.94 -21.81
N ARG A 254 -6.52 5.40 -23.04
CA ARG A 254 -7.65 5.73 -23.92
C ARG A 254 -8.55 4.51 -24.13
N THR A 255 -7.94 3.35 -24.38
CA THR A 255 -8.67 2.09 -24.54
C THR A 255 -9.42 1.71 -23.25
N ALA A 256 -8.81 1.85 -22.08
CA ALA A 256 -9.47 1.58 -20.80
C ALA A 256 -10.75 2.42 -20.64
N VAL A 257 -10.66 3.73 -20.87
CA VAL A 257 -11.82 4.64 -20.78
C VAL A 257 -12.89 4.30 -21.83
N MET A 258 -12.48 3.90 -23.03
CA MET A 258 -13.40 3.55 -24.11
C MET A 258 -14.20 2.27 -23.82
N ILE A 259 -13.55 1.24 -23.28
CA ILE A 259 -14.18 -0.07 -22.99
C ILE A 259 -14.90 -0.10 -21.66
N ALA A 260 -14.64 0.85 -20.76
CA ALA A 260 -15.32 0.96 -19.48
C ALA A 260 -16.81 1.17 -19.65
N GLY A 261 -17.60 0.34 -18.98
CA GLY A 261 -19.05 0.50 -18.87
C GLY A 261 -19.42 1.72 -18.03
N PRO A 262 -20.69 2.18 -18.08
CA PRO A 262 -21.17 3.20 -17.16
C PRO A 262 -20.99 2.76 -15.71
N GLY A 263 -20.39 3.60 -14.89
CA GLY A 263 -20.17 3.31 -13.49
C GLY A 263 -19.01 2.33 -13.16
N ALA A 264 -18.14 2.05 -14.14
CA ALA A 264 -16.94 1.22 -13.89
C ALA A 264 -15.96 1.88 -12.92
#